data_5e0b2d89b73455977dae90ae48730c88
#
_entry.id   5e0b2d89b73455977dae90ae48730c88
#
_cell.length_a   1.000
_cell.length_b   1.000
_cell.length_c   1.000
_cell.angle_alpha   90.00
_cell.angle_beta   90.00
_cell.angle_gamma   90.00
#
_symmetry.space_group_name_H-M   'P 1'
#
loop_
_entity.id
_entity.type
_entity.pdbx_description
1 polymer ?
#
loop_
_entity_poly.entity_id
_entity_poly.type
_entity_poly.pdbx_seq_one_letter_code
_entity_poly.pdbx_strand_id
1 'polypeptide(L)'
;MHHPFTMPMDECIQYLDTDPGKVTAKAYDLVLNGTELSSGSIRITDYELQQKMFQALGLSDEEIEAKFGFLVEAYKYGAAPHGGMGIGLDRLAMIMTGNDSLRDVTAFPKVQNASELMSGAPNVVDEEQLQELSISIIPEKKEN
;
A
#
# COMPACT_ATOMS: atom_id res chain seq x y z
N MET A 1 -8.10 7.74 -0.50
CA MET A 1 -8.69 6.43 -0.10
C MET A 1 -7.78 5.83 0.94
N HIS A 2 -8.29 5.51 2.12
CA HIS A 2 -7.48 4.93 3.20
C HIS A 2 -7.23 3.44 2.95
N HIS A 3 -6.21 2.91 3.60
CA HIS A 3 -5.90 1.49 3.55
C HIS A 3 -7.03 0.67 4.21
N PRO A 4 -7.49 -0.44 3.62
CA PRO A 4 -8.68 -1.18 4.08
C PRO A 4 -8.59 -1.73 5.52
N PHE A 5 -7.39 -1.83 6.08
CA PHE A 5 -7.17 -2.34 7.44
C PHE A 5 -6.98 -1.23 8.49
N THR A 6 -7.10 0.03 8.08
CA THR A 6 -6.93 1.17 8.99
C THR A 6 -8.17 1.41 9.84
N MET A 7 -7.97 1.54 11.15
CA MET A 7 -9.05 1.83 12.10
C MET A 7 -9.65 3.22 11.82
N PRO A 8 -10.96 3.34 11.60
CA PRO A 8 -11.63 4.63 11.56
C PRO A 8 -11.62 5.30 12.94
N MET A 9 -11.76 6.63 12.97
CA MET A 9 -12.03 7.35 14.22
C MET A 9 -13.37 6.88 14.78
N ASP A 10 -13.43 6.71 16.09
CA ASP A 10 -14.59 6.09 16.76
C ASP A 10 -15.91 6.84 16.49
N GLU A 11 -15.86 8.17 16.46
CA GLU A 11 -16.99 9.04 16.15
C GLU A 11 -17.46 8.94 14.69
N CYS A 12 -16.65 8.40 13.79
CA CYS A 12 -16.95 8.32 12.37
C CYS A 12 -17.47 6.94 11.91
N ILE A 13 -17.38 5.90 12.73
CA ILE A 13 -17.79 4.53 12.40
C ILE A 13 -19.23 4.46 11.90
N GLN A 14 -20.11 5.25 12.48
CA GLN A 14 -21.53 5.32 12.10
C GLN A 14 -21.77 5.77 10.66
N TYR A 15 -20.82 6.42 10.01
CA TYR A 15 -20.94 6.91 8.64
C TYR A 15 -20.47 5.90 7.57
N LEU A 16 -19.88 4.76 7.96
CA LEU A 16 -19.40 3.75 7.02
C LEU A 16 -20.52 3.26 6.06
N ASP A 17 -21.72 3.09 6.60
CA ASP A 17 -22.87 2.58 5.83
C ASP A 17 -23.66 3.69 5.10
N THR A 18 -23.50 4.96 5.47
CA THR A 18 -24.36 6.07 5.00
C THR A 18 -23.61 7.13 4.20
N ASP A 19 -22.42 7.51 4.65
CA ASP A 19 -21.58 8.54 4.00
C ASP A 19 -20.09 8.25 4.25
N PRO A 20 -19.51 7.26 3.55
CA PRO A 20 -18.11 6.87 3.74
C PRO A 20 -17.11 8.01 3.53
N GLY A 21 -17.51 9.06 2.80
CA GLY A 21 -16.70 10.26 2.57
C GLY A 21 -16.40 11.06 3.85
N LYS A 22 -17.21 10.89 4.89
CA LYS A 22 -17.02 11.56 6.20
C LYS A 22 -16.14 10.75 7.16
N VAL A 23 -15.77 9.54 6.80
CA VAL A 23 -14.98 8.69 7.68
C VAL A 23 -13.53 9.10 7.65
N THR A 24 -13.00 9.54 8.78
CA THR A 24 -11.59 9.79 9.02
C THR A 24 -10.93 8.60 9.70
N ALA A 25 -9.63 8.45 9.53
CA ALA A 25 -8.87 7.28 9.98
C ALA A 25 -7.92 7.62 11.13
N LYS A 26 -7.64 6.63 11.99
CA LYS A 26 -6.53 6.67 12.96
C LYS A 26 -5.21 6.40 12.24
N ALA A 27 -4.85 7.32 11.33
CA ALA A 27 -3.61 7.29 10.56
C ALA A 27 -2.75 8.51 10.91
N TYR A 28 -1.46 8.37 10.74
CA TYR A 28 -0.49 9.41 11.11
C TYR A 28 0.76 9.34 10.25
N ASP A 29 1.40 10.49 10.06
CA ASP A 29 2.69 10.60 9.40
C ASP A 29 3.70 11.25 10.36
N LEU A 30 4.94 10.79 10.29
CA LEU A 30 6.07 11.45 10.93
C LEU A 30 6.77 12.33 9.91
N VAL A 31 6.75 13.63 10.16
CA VAL A 31 7.40 14.64 9.30
C VAL A 31 8.60 15.21 10.01
N LEU A 32 9.76 15.21 9.36
CA LEU A 32 10.99 15.78 9.86
C LEU A 32 11.56 16.77 8.83
N ASN A 33 11.78 18.02 9.24
CA ASN A 33 12.29 19.09 8.38
C ASN A 33 11.50 19.26 7.07
N GLY A 34 10.17 19.10 7.10
CA GLY A 34 9.32 19.18 5.93
C GLY A 34 9.29 17.93 5.04
N THR A 35 10.04 16.88 5.39
CA THR A 35 10.05 15.60 4.69
C THR A 35 9.25 14.58 5.47
N GLU A 36 8.25 13.94 4.83
CA GLU A 36 7.58 12.77 5.38
C GLU A 36 8.56 11.61 5.48
N LEU A 37 8.88 11.24 6.70
CA LEU A 37 9.85 10.18 7.01
C LEU A 37 9.18 8.82 7.16
N SER A 38 7.96 8.81 7.67
CA SER A 38 7.21 7.59 7.97
C SER A 38 5.72 7.84 7.92
N SER A 39 4.97 6.82 7.55
CA SER A 39 3.51 6.79 7.70
C SER A 39 3.06 5.53 8.41
N GLY A 40 1.91 5.61 9.07
CA GLY A 40 1.38 4.49 9.83
C GLY A 40 -0.08 4.64 10.20
N SER A 41 -0.61 3.61 10.85
CA SER A 41 -1.97 3.63 11.35
C SER A 41 -2.20 2.63 12.48
N ILE A 42 -3.27 2.87 13.24
CA ILE A 42 -3.89 1.85 14.08
C ILE A 42 -4.72 0.94 13.19
N ARG A 43 -4.70 -0.36 13.43
CA ARG A 43 -5.38 -1.37 12.63
C ARG A 43 -6.73 -1.76 13.22
N ILE A 44 -7.66 -2.12 12.34
CA ILE A 44 -8.91 -2.77 12.74
C ILE A 44 -8.56 -4.16 13.28
N THR A 45 -9.14 -4.52 14.42
CA THR A 45 -9.01 -5.83 15.06
C THR A 45 -10.36 -6.50 15.33
N ASP A 46 -11.44 -5.77 15.09
CA ASP A 46 -12.79 -6.25 15.20
C ASP A 46 -13.27 -6.84 13.87
N TYR A 47 -13.80 -8.07 13.92
CA TYR A 47 -14.25 -8.80 12.75
C TYR A 47 -15.39 -8.08 12.00
N GLU A 48 -16.42 -7.61 12.72
CA GLU A 48 -17.59 -7.02 12.11
C GLU A 48 -17.26 -5.66 11.48
N LEU A 49 -16.43 -4.88 12.16
CA LEU A 49 -15.96 -3.60 11.63
C LEU A 49 -15.07 -3.79 10.39
N GLN A 50 -14.23 -4.83 10.37
CA GLN A 50 -13.40 -5.12 9.20
C GLN A 50 -14.25 -5.51 7.99
N GLN A 51 -15.30 -6.30 8.18
CA GLN A 51 -16.23 -6.64 7.10
C GLN A 51 -16.94 -5.40 6.56
N LYS A 52 -17.47 -4.55 7.44
CA LYS A 52 -18.10 -3.28 7.04
C LYS A 52 -17.14 -2.38 6.26
N MET A 53 -15.88 -2.32 6.68
CA MET A 53 -14.87 -1.54 5.96
C MET A 53 -14.67 -2.04 4.54
N PHE A 54 -14.57 -3.35 4.32
CA PHE A 54 -14.44 -3.93 2.99
C PHE A 54 -15.66 -3.64 2.11
N GLN A 55 -16.86 -3.80 2.66
CA GLN A 55 -18.11 -3.51 1.96
C GLN A 55 -18.23 -2.01 1.59
N ALA A 56 -17.84 -1.10 2.48
CA ALA A 56 -17.79 0.33 2.22
C ALA A 56 -16.79 0.69 1.09
N LEU A 57 -15.79 -0.15 0.85
CA LEU A 57 -14.84 -0.04 -0.27
C LEU A 57 -15.34 -0.71 -1.55
N GLY A 58 -16.52 -1.31 -1.55
CA GLY A 58 -17.18 -1.91 -2.71
C GLY A 58 -16.79 -3.36 -2.99
N LEU A 59 -16.18 -4.07 -2.02
CA LEU A 59 -15.89 -5.49 -2.16
C LEU A 59 -17.14 -6.32 -1.84
N SER A 60 -17.43 -7.34 -2.67
CA SER A 60 -18.46 -8.32 -2.38
C SER A 60 -17.97 -9.35 -1.33
N ASP A 61 -18.91 -10.06 -0.71
CA ASP A 61 -18.58 -11.07 0.30
C ASP A 61 -17.71 -12.19 -0.30
N GLU A 62 -17.94 -12.57 -1.56
CA GLU A 62 -17.12 -13.56 -2.28
C GLU A 62 -15.69 -13.05 -2.53
N GLU A 63 -15.55 -11.77 -2.87
CA GLU A 63 -14.23 -11.16 -3.06
C GLU A 63 -13.48 -11.02 -1.73
N ILE A 64 -14.18 -10.67 -0.64
CA ILE A 64 -13.61 -10.61 0.71
C ILE A 64 -13.10 -11.98 1.11
N GLU A 65 -13.93 -13.02 0.96
CA GLU A 65 -13.53 -14.39 1.28
C GLU A 65 -12.33 -14.86 0.46
N ALA A 66 -12.35 -14.63 -0.85
CA ALA A 66 -11.27 -15.05 -1.75
C ALA A 66 -9.93 -14.36 -1.47
N LYS A 67 -9.95 -13.07 -1.10
CA LYS A 67 -8.73 -12.26 -0.93
C LYS A 67 -8.25 -12.21 0.51
N PHE A 68 -9.16 -12.16 1.47
CA PHE A 68 -8.91 -11.85 2.87
C PHE A 68 -9.54 -12.82 3.86
N GLY A 69 -10.20 -13.90 3.38
CA GLY A 69 -10.92 -14.85 4.22
C GLY A 69 -10.07 -15.39 5.37
N PHE A 70 -8.80 -15.72 5.11
CA PHE A 70 -7.86 -16.19 6.13
C PHE A 70 -7.63 -15.18 7.27
N LEU A 71 -7.57 -13.88 6.95
CA LEU A 71 -7.37 -12.80 7.93
C LEU A 71 -8.65 -12.57 8.75
N VAL A 72 -9.77 -12.47 8.05
CA VAL A 72 -11.08 -12.23 8.64
C VAL A 72 -11.47 -13.39 9.56
N GLU A 73 -11.20 -14.63 9.16
CA GLU A 73 -11.39 -15.82 9.99
C GLU A 73 -10.53 -15.78 11.26
N ALA A 74 -9.26 -15.39 11.13
CA ALA A 74 -8.37 -15.25 12.29
C ALA A 74 -8.89 -14.22 13.32
N TYR A 75 -9.54 -13.14 12.86
CA TYR A 75 -10.10 -12.13 13.76
C TYR A 75 -11.25 -12.64 14.62
N LYS A 76 -11.97 -13.68 14.20
CA LYS A 76 -13.02 -14.33 15.00
C LYS A 76 -12.47 -14.97 16.27
N TYR A 77 -11.21 -15.37 16.27
CA TYR A 77 -10.52 -15.92 17.44
C TYR A 77 -9.90 -14.86 18.35
N GLY A 78 -10.03 -13.59 17.96
CA GLY A 78 -9.49 -12.43 18.67
C GLY A 78 -8.14 -11.99 18.11
N ALA A 79 -8.02 -10.70 17.83
CA ALA A 79 -6.78 -10.06 17.43
C ALA A 79 -6.30 -9.09 18.49
N ALA A 80 -5.03 -9.12 18.84
CA ALA A 80 -4.44 -8.14 19.74
C ALA A 80 -4.50 -6.74 19.09
N PRO A 81 -4.81 -5.67 19.85
CA PRO A 81 -4.67 -4.30 19.34
C PRO A 81 -3.27 -4.07 18.79
N HIS A 82 -3.17 -3.58 17.58
CA HIS A 82 -1.90 -3.34 16.93
C HIS A 82 -1.95 -2.12 16.00
N GLY A 83 -0.78 -1.60 15.73
CA GLY A 83 -0.53 -0.50 14.83
C GLY A 83 0.96 -0.42 14.55
N GLY A 84 1.38 0.55 13.81
CA GLY A 84 2.79 0.73 13.52
C GLY A 84 3.03 1.77 12.45
N MET A 85 4.30 1.95 12.10
CA MET A 85 4.72 2.86 11.04
C MET A 85 5.79 2.23 10.16
N GLY A 86 5.78 2.57 8.87
CA GLY A 86 6.82 2.22 7.93
C GLY A 86 7.79 3.38 7.77
N ILE A 87 9.02 3.23 8.23
CA ILE A 87 10.05 4.26 8.13
C ILE A 87 10.74 4.14 6.77
N GLY A 88 10.77 5.24 6.00
CA GLY A 88 11.54 5.35 4.76
C GLY A 88 13.03 5.40 5.04
N LEU A 89 13.72 4.28 4.93
CA LEU A 89 15.15 4.18 5.26
C LEU A 89 16.00 5.14 4.41
N ASP A 90 15.72 5.25 3.12
CA ASP A 90 16.45 6.16 2.24
C ASP A 90 16.24 7.62 2.63
N ARG A 91 15.01 8.00 3.04
CA ARG A 91 14.72 9.35 3.54
C ARG A 91 15.44 9.62 4.86
N LEU A 92 15.49 8.65 5.75
CA LEU A 92 16.24 8.76 6.99
C LEU A 92 17.73 8.93 6.72
N ALA A 93 18.31 8.10 5.85
CA ALA A 93 19.71 8.21 5.46
C ALA A 93 20.03 9.56 4.82
N MET A 94 19.18 10.05 3.91
CA MET A 94 19.30 11.37 3.29
C MET A 94 19.37 12.49 4.34
N ILE A 95 18.45 12.49 5.31
CA ILE A 95 18.41 13.51 6.36
C ILE A 95 19.64 13.41 7.29
N MET A 96 20.03 12.19 7.69
CA MET A 96 21.17 11.95 8.58
C MET A 96 22.50 12.35 7.94
N THR A 97 22.64 12.22 6.64
CA THR A 97 23.85 12.56 5.89
C THR A 97 23.84 14.01 5.38
N GLY A 98 22.73 14.74 5.59
CA GLY A 98 22.61 16.13 5.16
C GLY A 98 22.52 16.30 3.65
N ASN A 99 22.01 15.30 2.92
CA ASN A 99 21.79 15.36 1.48
C ASN A 99 20.37 15.88 1.17
N ASP A 100 20.21 16.54 0.03
CA ASP A 100 18.95 17.09 -0.44
C ASP A 100 18.20 16.15 -1.40
N SER A 101 18.83 15.05 -1.81
CA SER A 101 18.28 14.12 -2.80
C SER A 101 18.42 12.66 -2.34
N LEU A 102 17.34 11.89 -2.49
CA LEU A 102 17.36 10.43 -2.28
C LEU A 102 18.34 9.71 -3.20
N ARG A 103 18.63 10.27 -4.37
CA ARG A 103 19.56 9.64 -5.33
C ARG A 103 20.99 9.59 -4.80
N ASP A 104 21.35 10.49 -3.88
CA ASP A 104 22.70 10.55 -3.31
C ASP A 104 22.94 9.45 -2.28
N VAL A 105 21.87 8.84 -1.77
CA VAL A 105 21.91 7.78 -0.75
C VAL A 105 21.40 6.42 -1.26
N THR A 106 20.99 6.34 -2.53
CA THR A 106 20.48 5.12 -3.16
C THR A 106 21.51 4.57 -4.13
N ALA A 107 21.93 3.31 -3.96
CA ALA A 107 23.00 2.70 -4.76
C ALA A 107 22.68 2.61 -6.27
N PHE A 108 21.39 2.37 -6.62
CA PHE A 108 20.91 2.25 -7.99
C PHE A 108 19.68 3.14 -8.19
N PRO A 109 19.85 4.47 -8.25
CA PRO A 109 18.72 5.38 -8.32
C PRO A 109 18.04 5.31 -9.69
N LYS A 110 16.70 5.30 -9.67
CA LYS A 110 15.89 5.42 -10.87
C LYS A 110 15.78 6.88 -11.29
N VAL A 111 15.75 7.12 -12.60
CA VAL A 111 15.49 8.43 -13.19
C VAL A 111 13.99 8.66 -13.39
N GLN A 112 13.61 9.86 -13.84
CA GLN A 112 12.21 10.30 -13.90
C GLN A 112 11.29 9.37 -14.72
N ASN A 113 11.80 8.71 -15.76
CA ASN A 113 11.07 7.74 -16.57
C ASN A 113 11.08 6.30 -15.97
N ALA A 114 11.45 6.16 -14.69
CA ALA A 114 11.58 4.89 -13.97
C ALA A 114 12.66 3.94 -14.47
N SER A 115 13.54 4.39 -15.38
CA SER A 115 14.69 3.56 -15.78
C SER A 115 15.83 3.64 -14.77
N GLU A 116 16.61 2.56 -14.68
CA GLU A 116 17.84 2.47 -13.91
C GLU A 116 19.02 2.43 -14.88
N LEU A 117 19.92 3.40 -14.76
CA LEU A 117 20.95 3.64 -15.79
C LEU A 117 22.09 2.64 -15.74
N MET A 118 22.36 2.03 -14.59
CA MET A 118 23.50 1.13 -14.44
C MET A 118 23.22 -0.25 -15.05
N SER A 119 22.03 -0.81 -14.81
CA SER A 119 21.62 -2.10 -15.39
C SER A 119 20.89 -1.96 -16.71
N GLY A 120 20.50 -0.74 -17.11
CA GLY A 120 19.69 -0.49 -18.30
C GLY A 120 18.23 -0.95 -18.17
N ALA A 121 17.74 -1.17 -16.93
CA ALA A 121 16.35 -1.57 -16.69
C ALA A 121 15.38 -0.37 -16.87
N PRO A 122 14.12 -0.61 -17.30
CA PRO A 122 13.56 -1.87 -17.81
C PRO A 122 14.13 -2.26 -19.16
N ASN A 123 14.22 -3.55 -19.43
CA ASN A 123 14.70 -4.10 -20.69
C ASN A 123 13.75 -5.19 -21.20
N VAL A 124 13.96 -5.61 -22.43
CA VAL A 124 13.20 -6.70 -23.05
C VAL A 124 13.50 -8.01 -22.33
N VAL A 125 12.48 -8.83 -22.10
CA VAL A 125 12.58 -10.16 -21.52
C VAL A 125 12.75 -11.17 -22.66
N ASP A 126 13.63 -12.16 -22.50
CA ASP A 126 13.84 -13.21 -23.48
C ASP A 126 12.58 -14.08 -23.65
N GLU A 127 12.29 -14.46 -24.90
CA GLU A 127 11.11 -15.25 -25.24
C GLU A 127 11.06 -16.60 -24.50
N GLU A 128 12.23 -17.23 -24.29
CA GLU A 128 12.33 -18.49 -23.53
C GLU A 128 11.82 -18.34 -22.10
N GLN A 129 12.13 -17.22 -21.43
CA GLN A 129 11.64 -16.93 -20.07
C GLN A 129 10.13 -16.72 -20.03
N LEU A 130 9.57 -16.08 -21.06
CA LEU A 130 8.12 -15.91 -21.16
C LEU A 130 7.42 -17.24 -21.36
N GLN A 131 7.96 -18.11 -22.20
CA GLN A 131 7.44 -19.46 -22.47
C GLN A 131 7.50 -20.34 -21.22
N GLU A 132 8.60 -20.33 -20.47
CA GLU A 132 8.75 -21.07 -19.20
C GLU A 132 7.66 -20.72 -18.20
N LEU A 133 7.29 -19.43 -18.13
CA LEU A 133 6.23 -18.92 -17.25
C LEU A 133 4.82 -19.01 -17.83
N SER A 134 4.67 -19.51 -19.08
CA SER A 134 3.41 -19.53 -19.82
C SER A 134 2.78 -18.12 -19.95
N ILE A 135 3.61 -17.08 -20.15
CA ILE A 135 3.23 -15.69 -20.35
C ILE A 135 3.40 -15.32 -21.83
N SER A 136 2.50 -14.51 -22.37
CA SER A 136 2.63 -13.93 -23.70
C SER A 136 2.39 -12.41 -23.67
N ILE A 137 3.13 -11.69 -24.52
CA ILE A 137 2.92 -10.26 -24.72
C ILE A 137 1.77 -10.07 -25.72
N ILE A 138 0.76 -9.31 -25.29
CA ILE A 138 -0.34 -8.90 -26.19
C ILE A 138 0.15 -7.63 -26.91
N PRO A 139 0.34 -7.65 -28.25
CA PRO A 139 0.76 -6.46 -28.96
C PRO A 139 -0.30 -5.34 -28.84
N GLU A 140 0.19 -4.11 -28.64
CA GLU A 140 -0.70 -2.94 -28.66
C GLU A 140 -1.44 -2.87 -30.00
N LYS A 141 -2.76 -2.71 -29.96
CA LYS A 141 -3.51 -2.36 -31.15
C LYS A 141 -3.08 -0.95 -31.57
N LYS A 142 -2.35 -0.84 -32.69
CA LYS A 142 -2.14 0.47 -33.30
C LYS A 142 -3.51 0.98 -33.73
N GLU A 143 -4.01 2.00 -33.07
CA GLU A 143 -5.13 2.79 -33.58
C GLU A 143 -4.64 3.48 -34.86
N ASN A 144 -5.29 3.16 -35.97
CA ASN A 144 -5.09 3.82 -37.27
C ASN A 144 -5.82 5.15 -37.30
#